data_1ed4f5b754f64e299794096341c0faca
#
_entry.id   1ed4f5b754f64e299794096341c0faca
#
_cell.length_a   1.000
_cell.length_b   1.000
_cell.length_c   1.000
_cell.angle_alpha   90.00
_cell.angle_beta   90.00
_cell.angle_gamma   90.00
#
_symmetry.space_group_name_H-M   'P 1'
#
loop_
_entity.id
_entity.type
_entity.pdbx_description
1 polymer ?
#
loop_
_entity_poly.entity_id
_entity_poly.type
_entity_poly.pdbx_seq_one_letter_code
_entity_poly.pdbx_strand_id
1 'polypeptide(L)'
;MNPTTGFSSSQMSDELCLIANLLEIRYKCMDLWNNSLKGIIAPAAAIEKKNKKTIEYIVQDEKCMSCGACSGCCPKNAIQMIYIDTEGLYRPRIQNKQCVKCGMCLKCCPATEYPKNESVMGEYTELLLAHSTNNSVRHWATSGGVINEIVRYLLDQEIVDRVLMAGYDKNSRIETSGFWITKYNDLAENPRNYASRYVIAPILEKLKDYSNKEKIAVVGTPCQIRAISNWGGIQNNKVFRI
;
A
#
# COMPACT_ATOMS: atom_id res chain seq x y z
N MET A 1 -11.62 -1.60 46.67
CA MET A 1 -11.97 -3.01 46.40
C MET A 1 -12.10 -3.16 44.90
N ASN A 2 -11.09 -3.72 44.25
CA ASN A 2 -11.09 -4.02 42.82
C ASN A 2 -11.56 -5.46 42.61
N PRO A 3 -12.53 -5.74 41.74
CA PRO A 3 -12.80 -7.10 41.33
C PRO A 3 -11.89 -7.47 40.16
N THR A 4 -10.88 -8.27 40.45
CA THR A 4 -10.12 -9.03 39.44
C THR A 4 -11.01 -10.18 38.99
N THR A 5 -11.62 -10.06 37.81
CA THR A 5 -12.26 -11.19 37.14
C THR A 5 -11.17 -12.05 36.50
N GLY A 6 -10.68 -13.04 37.23
CA GLY A 6 -9.82 -14.09 36.70
C GLY A 6 -10.64 -14.99 35.78
N PHE A 7 -10.28 -15.05 34.51
CA PHE A 7 -10.74 -16.10 33.60
C PHE A 7 -10.20 -17.46 34.06
N SER A 8 -11.06 -18.46 34.18
CA SER A 8 -10.64 -19.81 34.54
C SER A 8 -9.93 -20.50 33.37
N SER A 9 -8.93 -21.32 33.66
CA SER A 9 -8.16 -22.08 32.67
C SER A 9 -9.00 -23.02 31.78
N SER A 10 -10.21 -23.39 32.21
CA SER A 10 -11.15 -24.19 31.42
C SER A 10 -11.81 -23.41 30.27
N GLN A 11 -12.12 -22.13 30.47
CA GLN A 11 -12.70 -21.30 29.40
C GLN A 11 -11.68 -20.97 28.29
N MET A 12 -10.40 -20.82 28.63
CA MET A 12 -9.35 -20.64 27.65
C MET A 12 -9.14 -21.87 26.74
N SER A 13 -9.37 -23.09 27.25
CA SER A 13 -9.20 -24.32 26.44
C SER A 13 -10.26 -24.46 25.36
N ASP A 14 -11.50 -24.03 25.63
CA ASP A 14 -12.62 -24.14 24.70
C ASP A 14 -12.52 -23.10 23.55
N GLU A 15 -12.10 -21.88 23.85
CA GLU A 15 -11.86 -20.86 22.82
C GLU A 15 -10.67 -21.21 21.93
N LEU A 16 -9.58 -21.74 22.49
CA LEU A 16 -8.42 -22.21 21.71
C LEU A 16 -8.78 -23.41 20.83
N CYS A 17 -9.64 -24.30 21.31
CA CYS A 17 -10.13 -25.44 20.55
C CYS A 17 -11.03 -24.99 19.38
N LEU A 18 -11.88 -23.95 19.60
CA LEU A 18 -12.71 -23.35 18.55
C LEU A 18 -11.86 -22.67 17.47
N ILE A 19 -10.82 -21.96 17.87
CA ILE A 19 -9.89 -21.29 16.94
C ILE A 19 -9.09 -22.35 16.14
N ALA A 20 -8.63 -23.42 16.78
CA ALA A 20 -7.95 -24.51 16.10
C ALA A 20 -8.85 -25.21 15.07
N ASN A 21 -10.12 -25.48 15.43
CA ASN A 21 -11.11 -26.04 14.52
C ASN A 21 -11.43 -25.09 13.34
N LEU A 22 -11.50 -23.79 13.56
CA LEU A 22 -11.69 -22.80 12.49
C LEU A 22 -10.49 -22.73 11.56
N LEU A 23 -9.27 -22.86 12.07
CA LEU A 23 -8.04 -22.92 11.27
C LEU A 23 -7.97 -24.22 10.46
N GLU A 24 -8.36 -25.34 11.02
CA GLU A 24 -8.39 -26.65 10.34
C GLU A 24 -9.45 -26.69 9.22
N ILE A 25 -10.60 -26.07 9.43
CA ILE A 25 -11.63 -25.88 8.40
C ILE A 25 -11.11 -24.98 7.27
N ARG A 26 -10.38 -23.91 7.55
CA ARG A 26 -9.75 -23.07 6.54
C ARG A 26 -8.68 -23.81 5.74
N TYR A 27 -7.87 -24.62 6.39
CA TYR A 27 -6.86 -25.45 5.71
C TYR A 27 -7.53 -26.49 4.77
N LYS A 28 -8.56 -27.18 5.22
CA LYS A 28 -9.34 -28.13 4.39
C LYS A 28 -10.04 -27.43 3.22
N CYS A 29 -10.58 -26.22 3.43
CA CYS A 29 -11.16 -25.43 2.34
C CYS A 29 -10.11 -24.99 1.31
N MET A 30 -8.90 -24.61 1.73
CA MET A 30 -7.82 -24.28 0.80
C MET A 30 -7.34 -25.49 0.01
N ASP A 31 -7.26 -26.68 0.60
CA ASP A 31 -6.89 -27.91 -0.11
C ASP A 31 -7.97 -28.34 -1.10
N LEU A 32 -9.24 -28.24 -0.75
CA LEU A 32 -10.36 -28.46 -1.66
C LEU A 32 -10.38 -27.45 -2.80
N TRP A 33 -10.11 -26.17 -2.52
CA TRP A 33 -9.98 -25.11 -3.51
C TRP A 33 -8.82 -25.37 -4.46
N ASN A 34 -7.63 -25.68 -3.95
CA ASN A 34 -6.45 -25.99 -4.75
C ASN A 34 -6.63 -27.26 -5.60
N ASN A 35 -7.32 -28.28 -5.09
CA ASN A 35 -7.60 -29.51 -5.84
C ASN A 35 -8.69 -29.33 -6.91
N SER A 36 -9.68 -28.47 -6.66
CA SER A 36 -10.71 -28.14 -7.66
C SER A 36 -10.15 -27.30 -8.82
N LEU A 37 -9.12 -26.49 -8.59
CA LEU A 37 -8.49 -25.66 -9.61
C LEU A 37 -7.47 -26.42 -10.47
N LYS A 38 -6.94 -27.58 -10.04
CA LYS A 38 -5.99 -28.37 -10.82
C LYS A 38 -6.54 -28.90 -12.16
N GLY A 39 -7.87 -28.92 -12.33
CA GLY A 39 -8.52 -29.31 -13.58
C GLY A 39 -8.95 -28.13 -14.48
N ILE A 40 -8.89 -26.89 -13.98
CA ILE A 40 -9.41 -25.70 -14.68
C ILE A 40 -8.27 -24.81 -15.22
N ILE A 41 -7.07 -24.97 -14.68
CA ILE A 41 -5.89 -24.25 -15.20
C ILE A 41 -5.44 -25.01 -16.43
N ALA A 42 -5.81 -24.53 -17.63
CA ALA A 42 -5.18 -24.95 -18.86
C ALA A 42 -3.66 -24.86 -18.70
N PRO A 43 -2.87 -25.85 -19.20
CA PRO A 43 -1.42 -25.79 -19.13
C PRO A 43 -1.00 -24.46 -19.72
N ALA A 44 -0.23 -23.70 -18.96
CA ALA A 44 0.31 -22.42 -19.40
C ALA A 44 0.96 -22.65 -20.77
N ALA A 45 0.29 -22.20 -21.82
CA ALA A 45 0.84 -22.20 -23.16
C ALA A 45 2.22 -21.56 -23.04
N ALA A 46 3.23 -22.19 -23.63
CA ALA A 46 4.62 -21.75 -23.57
C ALA A 46 4.69 -20.23 -23.75
N ILE A 47 4.92 -19.54 -22.64
CA ILE A 47 5.04 -18.09 -22.63
C ILE A 47 6.29 -17.81 -23.44
N GLU A 48 6.11 -17.41 -24.71
CA GLU A 48 7.19 -16.79 -25.49
C GLU A 48 7.96 -15.89 -24.55
N LYS A 49 9.30 -15.92 -24.62
CA LYS A 49 10.19 -15.02 -23.86
C LYS A 49 9.84 -13.58 -24.22
N LYS A 50 8.74 -13.08 -23.67
CA LYS A 50 8.23 -11.74 -23.92
C LYS A 50 9.29 -10.72 -23.49
N ASN A 51 9.48 -9.77 -24.36
CA ASN A 51 10.40 -8.65 -24.28
C ASN A 51 10.24 -7.91 -22.91
N LYS A 52 10.98 -8.32 -21.88
CA LYS A 52 10.91 -7.81 -20.49
C LYS A 52 11.46 -6.38 -20.37
N LYS A 53 11.11 -5.49 -21.32
CA LYS A 53 11.63 -4.10 -21.35
C LYS A 53 10.66 -3.09 -20.75
N THR A 54 9.43 -3.48 -20.45
CA THR A 54 8.40 -2.58 -19.91
C THR A 54 7.60 -3.24 -18.79
N ILE A 55 6.80 -2.43 -18.06
CA ILE A 55 5.99 -2.90 -16.92
C ILE A 55 4.88 -3.91 -17.33
N GLU A 56 4.58 -4.05 -18.61
CA GLU A 56 3.51 -4.94 -19.11
C GLU A 56 3.68 -6.37 -18.64
N TYR A 57 4.90 -6.90 -18.61
CA TYR A 57 5.11 -8.26 -18.17
C TYR A 57 4.78 -8.48 -16.68
N ILE A 58 4.95 -7.44 -15.83
CA ILE A 58 4.56 -7.50 -14.41
C ILE A 58 3.04 -7.63 -14.27
N VAL A 59 2.29 -6.93 -15.14
CA VAL A 59 0.83 -7.03 -15.18
C VAL A 59 0.39 -8.41 -15.68
N GLN A 60 1.03 -8.90 -16.74
CA GLN A 60 0.74 -10.21 -17.33
C GLN A 60 1.08 -11.38 -16.39
N ASP A 61 2.14 -11.22 -15.56
CA ASP A 61 2.52 -12.19 -14.53
C ASP A 61 1.69 -12.02 -13.23
N GLU A 62 0.65 -11.19 -13.23
CA GLU A 62 -0.25 -10.91 -12.09
C GLU A 62 0.46 -10.38 -10.82
N LYS A 63 1.68 -9.83 -10.97
CA LYS A 63 2.49 -9.32 -9.86
C LYS A 63 2.27 -7.83 -9.56
N CYS A 64 1.42 -7.16 -10.34
CA CYS A 64 1.19 -5.72 -10.19
C CYS A 64 0.43 -5.42 -8.88
N MET A 65 1.01 -4.58 -8.04
CA MET A 65 0.48 -4.17 -6.73
C MET A 65 -0.27 -2.84 -6.77
N SER A 66 -0.62 -2.29 -7.95
CA SER A 66 -1.36 -1.03 -8.12
C SER A 66 -0.73 0.22 -7.47
N CYS A 67 0.55 0.21 -7.15
CA CYS A 67 1.21 1.24 -6.34
C CYS A 67 1.42 2.58 -7.05
N GLY A 68 1.35 2.64 -8.39
CA GLY A 68 1.55 3.85 -9.19
C GLY A 68 3.00 4.26 -9.47
N ALA A 69 4.00 3.55 -8.93
CA ALA A 69 5.41 3.91 -9.08
C ALA A 69 5.87 3.98 -10.54
N CYS A 70 5.46 3.04 -11.37
CA CYS A 70 5.82 2.99 -12.79
C CYS A 70 5.27 4.21 -13.57
N SER A 71 4.10 4.70 -13.20
CA SER A 71 3.52 5.93 -13.75
C SER A 71 4.31 7.15 -13.24
N GLY A 72 4.56 7.23 -11.94
CA GLY A 72 5.29 8.35 -11.32
C GLY A 72 6.71 8.51 -11.82
N CYS A 73 7.47 7.40 -11.98
CA CYS A 73 8.87 7.45 -12.42
C CYS A 73 9.06 7.56 -13.94
N CYS A 74 7.99 7.55 -14.74
CA CYS A 74 8.11 7.57 -16.19
C CYS A 74 8.54 8.95 -16.72
N PRO A 75 9.76 9.14 -17.26
CA PRO A 75 10.24 10.44 -17.69
C PRO A 75 9.52 10.97 -18.94
N LYS A 76 8.77 10.11 -19.62
CA LYS A 76 7.98 10.46 -20.81
C LYS A 76 6.48 10.52 -20.55
N ASN A 77 6.05 10.38 -19.29
CA ASN A 77 4.63 10.31 -18.92
C ASN A 77 3.83 9.30 -19.77
N ALA A 78 4.51 8.23 -20.23
CA ALA A 78 3.92 7.24 -21.12
C ALA A 78 3.08 6.18 -20.40
N ILE A 79 2.93 6.27 -19.08
CA ILE A 79 2.20 5.30 -18.28
C ILE A 79 1.11 6.01 -17.47
N GLN A 80 -0.11 5.50 -17.57
CA GLN A 80 -1.27 5.97 -16.82
C GLN A 80 -1.83 4.81 -15.98
N MET A 81 -2.21 5.07 -14.74
CA MET A 81 -2.93 4.11 -13.91
C MET A 81 -4.41 4.17 -14.22
N ILE A 82 -5.01 3.04 -14.58
CA ILE A 82 -6.42 2.93 -14.94
C ILE A 82 -7.10 1.99 -13.94
N TYR A 83 -8.24 2.41 -13.41
CA TYR A 83 -9.08 1.55 -12.58
C TYR A 83 -9.79 0.52 -13.46
N ILE A 84 -9.72 -0.74 -13.06
CA ILE A 84 -10.38 -1.86 -13.74
C ILE A 84 -11.52 -2.35 -12.84
N ASP A 85 -12.74 -1.99 -13.20
CA ASP A 85 -13.94 -2.28 -12.40
C ASP A 85 -14.10 -3.77 -12.07
N THR A 86 -13.80 -4.64 -13.03
CA THR A 86 -13.92 -6.09 -12.86
C THR A 86 -12.90 -6.70 -11.89
N GLU A 87 -11.76 -6.02 -11.68
CA GLU A 87 -10.71 -6.44 -10.77
C GLU A 87 -10.75 -5.68 -9.43
N GLY A 88 -11.40 -4.51 -9.40
CA GLY A 88 -11.36 -3.61 -8.24
C GLY A 88 -9.97 -3.02 -7.98
N LEU A 89 -9.12 -2.93 -9.01
CA LEU A 89 -7.70 -2.57 -8.89
C LEU A 89 -7.27 -1.59 -9.98
N TYR A 90 -6.21 -0.85 -9.71
CA TYR A 90 -5.55 -0.03 -10.73
C TYR A 90 -4.49 -0.83 -11.49
N ARG A 91 -4.45 -0.67 -12.81
CA ARG A 91 -3.41 -1.26 -13.67
C ARG A 91 -2.72 -0.21 -14.52
N PRO A 92 -1.40 -0.31 -14.74
CA PRO A 92 -0.69 0.60 -15.63
C PRO A 92 -1.01 0.28 -17.08
N ARG A 93 -1.39 1.30 -17.84
CA ARG A 93 -1.54 1.26 -19.30
C ARG A 93 -0.42 2.07 -19.94
N ILE A 94 0.32 1.48 -20.87
CA ILE A 94 1.41 2.13 -21.58
C ILE A 94 0.87 2.75 -22.87
N GLN A 95 1.24 4.00 -23.08
CA GLN A 95 1.02 4.71 -24.34
C GLN A 95 2.22 4.45 -25.27
N ASN A 96 2.12 3.44 -26.14
CA ASN A 96 3.23 2.97 -26.96
C ASN A 96 3.90 4.04 -27.81
N LYS A 97 3.15 5.06 -28.26
CA LYS A 97 3.69 6.18 -29.06
C LYS A 97 4.67 7.05 -28.25
N GLN A 98 4.52 7.12 -26.94
CA GLN A 98 5.34 7.94 -26.03
C GLN A 98 6.44 7.12 -25.34
N CYS A 99 6.28 5.81 -25.27
CA CYS A 99 7.19 4.91 -24.56
C CYS A 99 8.49 4.69 -25.34
N VAL A 100 9.59 5.16 -24.78
CA VAL A 100 10.97 4.96 -25.33
C VAL A 100 11.65 3.68 -24.82
N LYS A 101 10.94 2.83 -24.10
CA LYS A 101 11.42 1.53 -23.57
C LYS A 101 12.70 1.66 -22.71
N CYS A 102 12.84 2.74 -21.94
CA CYS A 102 14.04 3.03 -21.13
C CYS A 102 14.19 2.13 -19.89
N GLY A 103 13.16 1.34 -19.51
CA GLY A 103 13.21 0.42 -18.37
C GLY A 103 13.05 1.05 -16.99
N MET A 104 12.91 2.38 -16.87
CA MET A 104 12.75 3.05 -15.56
C MET A 104 11.57 2.51 -14.76
N CYS A 105 10.45 2.20 -15.41
CA CYS A 105 9.27 1.62 -14.78
C CYS A 105 9.53 0.25 -14.13
N LEU A 106 10.47 -0.52 -14.65
CA LEU A 106 10.90 -1.79 -14.05
C LEU A 106 11.86 -1.56 -12.90
N LYS A 107 12.77 -0.60 -13.04
CA LYS A 107 13.78 -0.30 -12.01
C LYS A 107 13.12 0.15 -10.69
N CYS A 108 12.06 0.94 -10.74
CA CYS A 108 11.35 1.39 -9.54
C CYS A 108 10.27 0.39 -9.07
N CYS A 109 9.89 -0.61 -9.89
CA CYS A 109 8.81 -1.54 -9.53
C CYS A 109 9.22 -2.47 -8.38
N PRO A 110 8.47 -2.53 -7.28
CA PRO A 110 8.78 -3.40 -6.14
C PRO A 110 8.57 -4.88 -6.44
N ALA A 111 7.89 -5.22 -7.55
CA ALA A 111 7.59 -6.60 -7.95
C ALA A 111 8.67 -7.22 -8.86
N THR A 112 9.68 -6.46 -9.29
CA THR A 112 10.76 -6.99 -10.16
C THR A 112 11.73 -7.87 -9.40
N GLU A 113 12.07 -7.47 -8.17
CA GLU A 113 12.98 -8.22 -7.28
C GLU A 113 12.43 -8.21 -5.87
N TYR A 114 12.28 -9.38 -5.29
CA TYR A 114 11.96 -9.55 -3.88
C TYR A 114 13.25 -9.95 -3.15
N PRO A 115 13.69 -9.21 -2.13
CA PRO A 115 14.87 -9.61 -1.37
C PRO A 115 14.58 -10.93 -0.67
N LYS A 116 15.46 -11.90 -0.90
CA LYS A 116 15.30 -13.26 -0.36
C LYS A 116 15.56 -13.36 1.14
N ASN A 117 16.21 -12.36 1.75
CA ASN A 117 16.75 -12.43 3.11
C ASN A 117 16.50 -11.17 3.96
N GLU A 118 15.52 -10.34 3.64
CA GLU A 118 15.19 -9.23 4.55
C GLU A 118 14.40 -9.77 5.74
N SER A 119 14.85 -9.45 6.95
CA SER A 119 14.08 -9.66 8.17
C SER A 119 12.76 -8.89 8.02
N VAL A 120 11.64 -9.58 8.23
CA VAL A 120 10.30 -8.96 8.21
C VAL A 120 10.16 -7.97 9.37
N MET A 121 10.85 -8.24 10.48
CA MET A 121 10.93 -7.35 11.63
C MET A 121 12.32 -6.72 11.64
N GLY A 122 12.40 -5.42 11.37
CA GLY A 122 13.63 -4.65 11.55
C GLY A 122 14.05 -4.60 13.01
N GLU A 123 15.11 -3.83 13.30
CA GLU A 123 15.51 -3.52 14.67
C GLU A 123 14.43 -2.62 15.30
N TYR A 124 14.02 -2.93 16.52
CA TYR A 124 13.08 -2.14 17.31
C TYR A 124 13.54 -2.07 18.76
N THR A 125 13.27 -0.95 19.39
CA THR A 125 13.58 -0.74 20.81
C THR A 125 12.42 -1.09 21.71
N GLU A 126 11.18 -0.87 21.25
CA GLU A 126 9.98 -1.05 22.05
C GLU A 126 8.77 -1.33 21.14
N LEU A 127 7.83 -2.11 21.63
CA LEU A 127 6.55 -2.39 21.00
C LEU A 127 5.42 -1.76 21.83
N LEU A 128 4.69 -0.80 21.24
CA LEU A 128 3.67 -0.03 21.93
C LEU A 128 2.29 -0.20 21.27
N LEU A 129 1.26 -0.26 22.12
CA LEU A 129 -0.11 -0.02 21.69
C LEU A 129 -0.46 1.45 21.92
N ALA A 130 -0.84 2.15 20.87
CA ALA A 130 -1.13 3.58 20.94
C ALA A 130 -2.41 3.94 20.18
N HIS A 131 -3.04 5.04 20.61
CA HIS A 131 -4.16 5.66 19.90
C HIS A 131 -4.13 7.18 20.05
N SER A 132 -4.82 7.88 19.15
CA SER A 132 -5.01 9.33 19.27
C SER A 132 -5.84 9.67 20.51
N THR A 133 -5.43 10.71 21.24
CA THR A 133 -6.21 11.32 22.33
C THR A 133 -7.27 12.29 21.80
N ASN A 134 -7.22 12.65 20.52
CA ASN A 134 -8.23 13.46 19.87
C ASN A 134 -9.45 12.58 19.51
N ASN A 135 -10.58 12.83 20.17
CA ASN A 135 -11.80 12.04 19.99
C ASN A 135 -12.33 12.05 18.55
N SER A 136 -12.19 13.14 17.81
CA SER A 136 -12.61 13.23 16.42
C SER A 136 -11.74 12.32 15.53
N VAL A 137 -10.43 12.41 15.67
CA VAL A 137 -9.50 11.52 14.95
C VAL A 137 -9.76 10.06 15.29
N ARG A 138 -9.94 9.76 16.60
CA ARG A 138 -10.18 8.40 17.07
C ARG A 138 -11.50 7.82 16.53
N HIS A 139 -12.54 8.65 16.42
CA HIS A 139 -13.86 8.22 15.91
C HIS A 139 -13.81 7.84 14.42
N TRP A 140 -13.13 8.64 13.62
CA TRP A 140 -13.11 8.45 12.17
C TRP A 140 -11.98 7.55 11.68
N ALA A 141 -10.95 7.31 12.48
CA ALA A 141 -9.85 6.43 12.11
C ALA A 141 -10.28 4.96 12.11
N THR A 142 -9.79 4.20 11.14
CA THR A 142 -10.05 2.75 11.08
C THR A 142 -9.42 1.99 12.25
N SER A 143 -8.33 2.52 12.82
CA SER A 143 -7.58 1.95 13.94
C SER A 143 -7.35 3.03 15.01
N GLY A 144 -6.18 3.06 15.64
CA GLY A 144 -5.85 4.02 16.71
C GLY A 144 -5.74 5.48 16.28
N GLY A 145 -5.65 5.79 14.99
CA GLY A 145 -5.45 7.16 14.49
C GLY A 145 -4.01 7.67 14.63
N VAL A 146 -3.05 6.83 15.01
CA VAL A 146 -1.64 7.20 15.26
C VAL A 146 -0.98 7.80 14.03
N ILE A 147 -1.24 7.24 12.84
CA ILE A 147 -0.71 7.78 11.58
C ILE A 147 -1.13 9.25 11.38
N ASN A 148 -2.39 9.58 11.68
CA ASN A 148 -2.89 10.94 11.56
C ASN A 148 -2.20 11.89 12.54
N GLU A 149 -1.89 11.42 13.76
CA GLU A 149 -1.13 12.22 14.74
C GLU A 149 0.34 12.40 14.32
N ILE A 150 0.97 11.41 13.74
CA ILE A 150 2.32 11.53 13.18
C ILE A 150 2.32 12.55 12.04
N VAL A 151 1.36 12.47 11.13
CA VAL A 151 1.21 13.43 10.03
C VAL A 151 1.01 14.86 10.54
N ARG A 152 0.13 15.02 11.55
CA ARG A 152 -0.07 16.31 12.20
C ARG A 152 1.23 16.85 12.78
N TYR A 153 1.95 16.03 13.55
CA TYR A 153 3.20 16.42 14.17
C TYR A 153 4.26 16.86 13.13
N LEU A 154 4.40 16.08 12.05
CA LEU A 154 5.39 16.39 11.00
C LEU A 154 5.11 17.73 10.31
N LEU A 155 3.84 18.07 10.08
CA LEU A 155 3.42 19.32 9.45
C LEU A 155 3.47 20.49 10.44
N ASP A 156 2.96 20.33 11.67
CA ASP A 156 2.92 21.38 12.68
C ASP A 156 4.33 21.79 13.14
N GLN A 157 5.28 20.85 13.14
CA GLN A 157 6.69 21.12 13.49
C GLN A 157 7.55 21.48 12.27
N GLU A 158 6.94 21.66 11.09
CA GLU A 158 7.64 22.02 9.84
C GLU A 158 8.81 21.06 9.50
N ILE A 159 8.71 19.80 9.97
CA ILE A 159 9.70 18.75 9.66
C ILE A 159 9.64 18.37 8.17
N VAL A 160 8.43 18.43 7.60
CA VAL A 160 8.16 18.24 6.18
C VAL A 160 7.33 19.38 5.62
N ASP A 161 7.54 19.68 4.34
CA ASP A 161 6.78 20.71 3.63
C ASP A 161 5.38 20.23 3.26
N ARG A 162 5.24 18.93 2.97
CA ARG A 162 3.95 18.31 2.62
C ARG A 162 3.97 16.80 2.81
N VAL A 163 2.77 16.21 2.89
CA VAL A 163 2.58 14.77 3.05
C VAL A 163 1.74 14.23 1.90
N LEU A 164 2.16 13.12 1.31
CA LEU A 164 1.42 12.35 0.32
C LEU A 164 0.65 11.22 1.01
N MET A 165 -0.66 11.19 0.83
CA MET A 165 -1.55 10.19 1.41
C MET A 165 -2.54 9.64 0.38
N ALA A 166 -3.15 8.50 0.71
CA ALA A 166 -4.28 7.96 -0.03
C ALA A 166 -5.60 8.57 0.45
N GLY A 167 -6.47 8.92 -0.48
CA GLY A 167 -7.82 9.40 -0.20
C GLY A 167 -8.82 8.89 -1.21
N TYR A 168 -10.09 9.26 -1.04
CA TYR A 168 -11.10 9.05 -2.06
C TYR A 168 -10.94 10.06 -3.19
N ASP A 169 -11.17 9.62 -4.41
CA ASP A 169 -11.35 10.55 -5.51
C ASP A 169 -12.58 11.43 -5.25
N LYS A 170 -12.48 12.73 -5.58
CA LYS A 170 -13.56 13.69 -5.32
C LYS A 170 -14.83 13.37 -6.10
N ASN A 171 -14.69 12.72 -7.25
CA ASN A 171 -15.77 12.42 -8.18
C ASN A 171 -16.29 10.98 -8.07
N SER A 172 -15.66 10.15 -7.27
CA SER A 172 -16.02 8.74 -7.10
C SER A 172 -16.15 8.37 -5.62
N ARG A 173 -17.09 7.48 -5.31
CA ARG A 173 -17.24 6.91 -3.96
C ARG A 173 -16.38 5.67 -3.73
N ILE A 174 -15.83 5.11 -4.79
CA ILE A 174 -15.12 3.82 -4.80
C ILE A 174 -13.64 4.04 -5.14
N GLU A 175 -13.38 4.88 -6.15
CA GLU A 175 -12.02 5.12 -6.61
C GLU A 175 -11.21 5.87 -5.57
N THR A 176 -9.95 5.51 -5.50
CA THR A 176 -8.99 6.10 -4.58
C THR A 176 -7.89 6.81 -5.36
N SER A 177 -7.37 7.89 -4.81
CA SER A 177 -6.27 8.65 -5.40
C SER A 177 -5.26 9.08 -4.35
N GLY A 178 -4.06 9.45 -4.79
CA GLY A 178 -3.10 10.16 -3.95
C GLY A 178 -3.45 11.64 -3.87
N PHE A 179 -3.26 12.24 -2.72
CA PHE A 179 -3.38 13.68 -2.54
C PHE A 179 -2.27 14.21 -1.63
N TRP A 180 -1.89 15.47 -1.88
CA TRP A 180 -0.95 16.19 -1.06
C TRP A 180 -1.68 16.99 0.00
N ILE A 181 -1.15 17.01 1.21
CA ILE A 181 -1.54 17.92 2.29
C ILE A 181 -0.35 18.75 2.71
N THR A 182 -0.56 20.02 2.91
CA THR A 182 0.44 21.00 3.36
C THR A 182 0.14 21.52 4.77
N LYS A 183 -1.11 21.38 5.20
CA LYS A 183 -1.57 21.71 6.55
C LYS A 183 -2.45 20.60 7.07
N TYR A 184 -2.35 20.30 8.35
CA TYR A 184 -3.17 19.24 8.93
C TYR A 184 -4.69 19.49 8.80
N ASN A 185 -5.11 20.76 8.78
CA ASN A 185 -6.51 21.13 8.60
C ASN A 185 -7.07 20.66 7.25
N ASP A 186 -6.24 20.51 6.21
CA ASP A 186 -6.67 19.97 4.90
C ASP A 186 -7.22 18.54 5.05
N LEU A 187 -6.71 17.79 6.04
CA LEU A 187 -7.19 16.45 6.38
C LEU A 187 -8.52 16.50 7.14
N ALA A 188 -8.68 17.50 8.03
CA ALA A 188 -9.86 17.68 8.86
C ALA A 188 -11.09 18.13 8.08
N GLU A 189 -10.94 18.79 6.93
CA GLU A 189 -12.03 19.18 6.04
C GLU A 189 -12.86 17.99 5.54
N ASN A 190 -12.25 16.81 5.43
CA ASN A 190 -12.95 15.57 5.13
C ASN A 190 -12.52 14.46 6.11
N PRO A 191 -13.27 14.26 7.21
CA PRO A 191 -12.95 13.26 8.24
C PRO A 191 -12.81 11.83 7.69
N ARG A 192 -13.42 11.53 6.53
CA ARG A 192 -13.23 10.24 5.86
C ARG A 192 -11.76 9.99 5.47
N ASN A 193 -10.95 11.04 5.36
CA ASN A 193 -9.53 10.91 5.07
C ASN A 193 -8.72 10.33 6.25
N TYR A 194 -9.28 10.26 7.45
CA TYR A 194 -8.65 9.60 8.58
C TYR A 194 -8.69 8.07 8.50
N ALA A 195 -9.62 7.51 7.71
CA ALA A 195 -9.82 6.07 7.61
C ALA A 195 -8.90 5.44 6.54
N SER A 196 -8.56 4.16 6.73
CA SER A 196 -7.87 3.34 5.73
C SER A 196 -8.75 3.11 4.49
N ARG A 197 -8.12 2.76 3.38
CA ARG A 197 -8.80 2.43 2.12
C ARG A 197 -8.68 0.95 1.82
N TYR A 198 -9.74 0.36 1.30
CA TYR A 198 -9.74 -1.03 0.87
C TYR A 198 -9.07 -1.20 -0.50
N VAL A 199 -9.27 -0.22 -1.38
CA VAL A 199 -8.63 -0.20 -2.70
C VAL A 199 -7.29 0.51 -2.58
N ILE A 200 -6.22 -0.10 -3.08
CA ILE A 200 -4.89 0.50 -3.07
C ILE A 200 -4.89 1.69 -4.04
N ALA A 201 -4.70 2.90 -3.51
CA ALA A 201 -4.55 4.08 -4.33
C ALA A 201 -3.16 4.10 -5.00
N PRO A 202 -3.06 4.44 -6.29
CA PRO A 202 -1.77 4.58 -6.99
C PRO A 202 -1.06 5.89 -6.62
N ILE A 203 -0.87 6.14 -5.30
CA ILE A 203 -0.40 7.42 -4.76
C ILE A 203 0.93 7.87 -5.36
N LEU A 204 1.80 6.92 -5.74
CA LEU A 204 3.15 7.23 -6.21
C LEU A 204 3.17 7.91 -7.58
N GLU A 205 2.07 7.88 -8.33
CA GLU A 205 2.00 8.69 -9.56
C GLU A 205 2.01 10.20 -9.28
N LYS A 206 1.62 10.64 -8.08
CA LYS A 206 1.71 12.03 -7.64
C LYS A 206 3.14 12.51 -7.42
N LEU A 207 4.10 11.60 -7.33
CA LEU A 207 5.53 11.95 -7.22
C LEU A 207 6.12 12.49 -8.53
N LYS A 208 5.37 12.50 -9.63
CA LYS A 208 5.75 13.25 -10.84
C LYS A 208 6.00 14.73 -10.55
N ASP A 209 5.22 15.29 -9.62
CA ASP A 209 5.25 16.71 -9.26
C ASP A 209 6.23 16.97 -8.09
N TYR A 210 6.97 15.96 -7.67
CA TYR A 210 7.92 16.10 -6.57
C TYR A 210 9.20 16.80 -7.01
N SER A 211 9.56 17.83 -6.25
CA SER A 211 10.85 18.51 -6.36
C SER A 211 11.80 18.05 -5.25
N ASN A 212 13.02 17.63 -5.60
CA ASN A 212 14.05 17.28 -4.60
C ASN A 212 14.47 18.45 -3.69
N LYS A 213 13.89 19.65 -3.85
CA LYS A 213 14.10 20.78 -2.93
C LYS A 213 13.26 20.66 -1.66
N GLU A 214 12.13 19.95 -1.72
CA GLU A 214 11.18 19.80 -0.63
C GLU A 214 11.50 18.58 0.24
N LYS A 215 11.16 18.66 1.51
CA LYS A 215 11.07 17.53 2.43
C LYS A 215 9.63 17.03 2.44
N ILE A 216 9.41 15.78 2.19
CA ILE A 216 8.07 15.19 2.12
C ILE A 216 7.94 13.98 3.06
N ALA A 217 6.71 13.69 3.47
CA ALA A 217 6.37 12.39 4.01
C ALA A 217 5.45 11.65 3.05
N VAL A 218 5.55 10.33 3.02
CA VAL A 218 4.65 9.46 2.25
C VAL A 218 4.07 8.42 3.17
N VAL A 219 2.75 8.46 3.33
CA VAL A 219 1.99 7.42 4.02
C VAL A 219 1.54 6.40 3.00
N GLY A 220 2.12 5.21 3.06
CA GLY A 220 1.91 4.21 2.03
C GLY A 220 1.95 2.77 2.53
N THR A 221 1.50 1.86 1.68
CA THR A 221 1.65 0.42 1.90
C THR A 221 3.12 -0.01 1.75
N PRO A 222 3.55 -1.17 2.30
CA PRO A 222 4.94 -1.63 2.20
C PRO A 222 5.49 -1.66 0.77
N CYS A 223 4.66 -2.06 -0.22
CA CYS A 223 5.07 -2.05 -1.63
C CYS A 223 5.30 -0.63 -2.17
N GLN A 224 4.52 0.37 -1.72
CA GLN A 224 4.71 1.77 -2.08
C GLN A 224 6.00 2.33 -1.48
N ILE A 225 6.24 2.06 -0.21
CA ILE A 225 7.47 2.49 0.48
C ILE A 225 8.70 1.87 -0.17
N ARG A 226 8.65 0.60 -0.52
CA ARG A 226 9.72 -0.09 -1.25
C ARG A 226 9.97 0.52 -2.64
N ALA A 227 8.91 0.83 -3.37
CA ALA A 227 9.04 1.46 -4.68
C ALA A 227 9.78 2.81 -4.61
N ILE A 228 9.53 3.60 -3.56
CA ILE A 228 10.26 4.85 -3.30
C ILE A 228 11.76 4.57 -3.08
N SER A 229 12.09 3.51 -2.34
CA SER A 229 13.50 3.13 -2.10
C SER A 229 14.21 2.71 -3.40
N ASN A 230 13.49 2.09 -4.34
CA ASN A 230 14.01 1.71 -5.64
C ASN A 230 14.10 2.88 -6.64
N TRP A 231 13.48 4.01 -6.32
CA TRP A 231 13.38 5.15 -7.21
C TRP A 231 14.61 6.04 -7.15
N GLY A 232 15.56 5.83 -8.04
CA GLY A 232 16.84 6.55 -8.05
C GLY A 232 16.78 8.06 -8.28
N GLY A 233 15.62 8.62 -8.65
CA GLY A 233 15.40 10.07 -8.83
C GLY A 233 14.98 10.79 -7.54
N ILE A 234 14.72 10.08 -6.46
CA ILE A 234 14.28 10.63 -5.19
C ILE A 234 15.42 10.63 -4.19
N GLN A 235 15.69 11.78 -3.57
CA GLN A 235 16.67 11.89 -2.49
C GLN A 235 16.11 11.26 -1.20
N ASN A 236 16.65 10.10 -0.82
CA ASN A 236 16.15 9.31 0.31
C ASN A 236 16.17 10.05 1.65
N ASN A 237 17.09 10.99 1.86
CA ASN A 237 17.20 11.78 3.08
C ASN A 237 16.14 12.89 3.21
N LYS A 238 15.35 13.14 2.16
CA LYS A 238 14.26 14.13 2.16
C LYS A 238 12.86 13.50 2.18
N VAL A 239 12.78 12.18 2.24
CA VAL A 239 11.50 11.47 2.21
C VAL A 239 11.32 10.66 3.50
N PHE A 240 10.40 11.08 4.35
CA PHE A 240 9.91 10.31 5.48
C PHE A 240 8.93 9.24 4.97
N ARG A 241 9.15 8.00 5.36
CA ARG A 241 8.34 6.84 4.97
C ARG A 241 7.55 6.37 6.18
N ILE A 242 6.23 6.35 6.06
CA ILE A 242 5.28 6.01 7.12
C ILE A 242 4.38 4.87 6.65
#